data_ff66d521614a5703c18b8dc2bdd8d29f
#
_entry.id   ff66d521614a5703c18b8dc2bdd8d29f
#
_cell.length_a   1.000
_cell.length_b   1.000
_cell.length_c   1.000
_cell.angle_alpha   90.00
_cell.angle_beta   90.00
_cell.angle_gamma   90.00
#
_symmetry.space_group_name_H-M   'P 1'
#
loop_
_entity.id
_entity.type
_entity.pdbx_description
1 polymer ?
#
loop_
_entity_poly.entity_id
_entity_poly.type
_entity_poly.pdbx_seq_one_letter_code
_entity_poly.pdbx_strand_id
1 'polypeptide(L)'
;MLWLMVAGMTFVGFQLGRLVAGPLFAAAAADAREQSSASSDELQAFAALEPIDTHVHAFKSDPAFADLMARLRLHVLDICVADTRRSFGDLATETARAEGFVQASQGHARLCVTFDPFAFQQKDFAQTTVKQLRQEFTDGGVAVKIWKNIGMELKTSDGRYVMPDDPAFEPIYREIAFENKTLVAHVAEPSSCWQPPNPDSPDYDYYKENPQWYMYLHPDHPRKEVILAARDHLLAENPKLRVVGAHLGSMETDVDEIAKRFDRYPNFAVDTAARMEYLMIQPREKVRNFLIKYQDRVLYGTDLEFLNNEATPEALKDWRDTYARDWKFLATDQVLQYKSRQIEGLDLPEPVLRRIYHDNATHWIPGIVATSK
;
A
#
# COMPACT_ATOMS: atom_id res chain seq x y z
N MET A 1 54.57 -0.39 -38.10
CA MET A 1 55.07 -1.78 -38.27
C MET A 1 53.97 -2.71 -37.96
N LEU A 2 53.33 -3.06 -38.94
CA LEU A 2 52.59 -4.16 -39.51
C LEU A 2 53.08 -5.52 -38.99
N TRP A 3 52.13 -6.36 -38.51
CA TRP A 3 52.10 -7.78 -38.90
C TRP A 3 50.68 -8.34 -38.61
N LEU A 4 49.97 -8.65 -39.70
CA LEU A 4 48.85 -9.54 -39.79
C LEU A 4 49.32 -11.00 -39.58
N MET A 5 48.49 -11.84 -38.92
CA MET A 5 48.44 -13.24 -39.27
C MET A 5 46.98 -13.74 -39.24
N VAL A 6 46.60 -14.22 -40.41
CA VAL A 6 45.40 -15.00 -40.73
C VAL A 6 45.76 -16.47 -40.62
N ALA A 7 44.89 -17.24 -39.99
CA ALA A 7 44.66 -18.69 -40.21
C ALA A 7 43.69 -19.20 -39.13
N GLY A 8 42.68 -19.96 -39.33
CA GLY A 8 42.23 -20.86 -40.35
C GLY A 8 40.94 -21.47 -39.83
N MET A 9 39.91 -21.49 -40.67
CA MET A 9 38.62 -22.15 -40.42
C MET A 9 38.81 -23.64 -40.35
N THR A 10 38.36 -24.27 -39.26
CA THR A 10 38.00 -25.69 -39.26
C THR A 10 36.52 -25.84 -38.91
N PHE A 11 35.75 -26.19 -39.91
CA PHE A 11 34.34 -26.63 -39.79
C PHE A 11 34.34 -27.96 -39.05
N VAL A 12 33.77 -28.00 -37.83
CA VAL A 12 33.36 -29.24 -37.18
C VAL A 12 31.84 -29.27 -37.22
N GLY A 13 31.34 -30.17 -38.02
CA GLY A 13 29.91 -30.43 -38.15
C GLY A 13 29.34 -30.96 -36.84
N PHE A 14 28.46 -30.17 -36.23
CA PHE A 14 27.61 -30.64 -35.11
C PHE A 14 26.40 -31.39 -35.71
N GLN A 15 26.37 -32.69 -35.52
CA GLN A 15 25.16 -33.49 -35.70
C GLN A 15 24.10 -33.03 -34.67
N LEU A 16 22.94 -32.63 -35.16
CA LEU A 16 21.72 -32.40 -34.37
C LEU A 16 21.30 -33.70 -33.67
N GLY A 17 21.82 -33.91 -32.48
CA GLY A 17 21.26 -34.89 -31.57
C GLY A 17 19.89 -34.38 -31.11
N ARG A 18 18.79 -35.09 -31.43
CA ARG A 18 17.50 -34.90 -30.81
C ARG A 18 17.66 -35.11 -29.30
N LEU A 19 17.72 -34.00 -28.53
CA LEU A 19 17.52 -34.02 -27.07
C LEU A 19 16.06 -34.47 -26.84
N VAL A 20 15.89 -35.71 -26.45
CA VAL A 20 14.65 -36.22 -25.85
C VAL A 20 14.52 -35.45 -24.53
N ALA A 21 13.56 -34.53 -24.45
CA ALA A 21 13.23 -33.85 -23.21
C ALA A 21 12.84 -34.90 -22.17
N GLY A 22 13.70 -35.11 -21.18
CA GLY A 22 13.49 -36.09 -20.13
C GLY A 22 12.31 -35.76 -19.24
N PRO A 23 11.82 -36.72 -18.43
CA PRO A 23 10.63 -36.57 -17.58
C PRO A 23 10.72 -35.40 -16.58
N LEU A 24 11.91 -34.94 -16.24
CA LEU A 24 12.14 -33.76 -15.37
C LEU A 24 11.66 -32.43 -16.00
N PHE A 25 11.81 -32.23 -17.32
CA PHE A 25 11.29 -31.05 -18.00
C PHE A 25 9.78 -31.08 -18.17
N ALA A 26 9.20 -32.30 -18.31
CA ALA A 26 7.76 -32.47 -18.38
C ALA A 26 7.08 -32.21 -17.01
N ALA A 27 7.71 -32.63 -15.92
CA ALA A 27 7.22 -32.36 -14.57
C ALA A 27 7.28 -30.88 -14.25
N ALA A 28 8.40 -30.17 -14.49
CA ALA A 28 8.53 -28.74 -14.29
C ALA A 28 7.55 -27.92 -15.15
N ALA A 29 7.27 -28.36 -16.38
CA ALA A 29 6.27 -27.71 -17.23
C ALA A 29 4.83 -28.02 -16.80
N ALA A 30 4.56 -29.17 -16.19
CA ALA A 30 3.28 -29.51 -15.61
C ALA A 30 3.03 -28.68 -14.33
N ASP A 31 4.01 -28.61 -13.42
CA ASP A 31 3.96 -27.80 -12.21
C ASP A 31 3.76 -26.29 -12.53
N ALA A 32 4.47 -25.77 -13.55
CA ALA A 32 4.30 -24.38 -13.99
C ALA A 32 2.91 -24.12 -14.62
N ARG A 33 2.31 -25.11 -15.30
CA ARG A 33 0.94 -25.02 -15.84
C ARG A 33 -0.10 -25.11 -14.74
N GLU A 34 0.09 -25.98 -13.77
CA GLU A 34 -0.79 -26.15 -12.62
C GLU A 34 -0.78 -24.92 -11.71
N GLN A 35 0.39 -24.34 -11.43
CA GLN A 35 0.53 -23.05 -10.74
C GLN A 35 -0.09 -21.89 -11.53
N SER A 36 0.06 -21.87 -12.86
CA SER A 36 -0.56 -20.83 -13.71
C SER A 36 -2.08 -20.96 -13.77
N SER A 37 -2.65 -22.17 -13.72
CA SER A 37 -4.10 -22.38 -13.70
C SER A 37 -4.71 -22.05 -12.33
N ALA A 38 -4.06 -22.44 -11.23
CA ALA A 38 -4.48 -22.09 -9.87
C ALA A 38 -4.50 -20.57 -9.66
N SER A 39 -3.46 -19.87 -10.08
CA SER A 39 -3.42 -18.40 -10.03
C SER A 39 -4.51 -17.73 -10.89
N SER A 40 -4.91 -18.35 -12.00
CA SER A 40 -6.01 -17.86 -12.84
C SER A 40 -7.36 -17.96 -12.12
N ASP A 41 -7.62 -19.09 -11.46
CA ASP A 41 -8.88 -19.34 -10.75
C ASP A 41 -8.99 -18.46 -9.49
N GLU A 42 -7.88 -18.26 -8.78
CA GLU A 42 -7.78 -17.36 -7.64
C GLU A 42 -8.11 -15.92 -8.03
N LEU A 43 -7.56 -15.44 -9.14
CA LEU A 43 -7.83 -14.08 -9.65
C LEU A 43 -9.27 -13.94 -10.18
N GLN A 44 -9.91 -15.00 -10.68
CA GLN A 44 -11.33 -14.97 -11.05
C GLN A 44 -12.24 -14.83 -9.83
N ALA A 45 -11.96 -15.59 -8.76
CA ALA A 45 -12.70 -15.49 -7.51
C ALA A 45 -12.51 -14.12 -6.83
N PHE A 46 -11.29 -13.59 -6.83
CA PHE A 46 -10.98 -12.24 -6.39
C PHE A 46 -11.78 -11.18 -7.19
N ALA A 47 -11.76 -11.27 -8.53
CA ALA A 47 -12.46 -10.34 -9.42
C ALA A 47 -13.99 -10.38 -9.24
N ALA A 48 -14.56 -11.53 -8.80
CA ALA A 48 -15.99 -11.65 -8.54
C ALA A 48 -16.49 -10.75 -7.39
N LEU A 49 -15.61 -10.35 -6.48
CA LEU A 49 -15.90 -9.42 -5.39
C LEU A 49 -15.85 -7.95 -5.81
N GLU A 50 -15.46 -7.61 -7.06
CA GLU A 50 -15.22 -6.23 -7.51
C GLU A 50 -14.27 -5.49 -6.55
N PRO A 51 -13.05 -6.00 -6.36
CA PRO A 51 -12.18 -5.55 -5.30
C PRO A 51 -11.78 -4.09 -5.45
N ILE A 52 -11.51 -3.46 -4.32
CA ILE A 52 -10.99 -2.09 -4.22
C ILE A 52 -9.69 -2.15 -3.44
N ASP A 53 -8.59 -1.85 -4.09
CA ASP A 53 -7.30 -1.65 -3.44
C ASP A 53 -7.20 -0.19 -2.98
N THR A 54 -7.24 0.02 -1.68
CA THR A 54 -7.31 1.36 -1.10
C THR A 54 -5.95 2.03 -0.93
N HIS A 55 -4.87 1.43 -1.48
CA HIS A 55 -3.53 1.97 -1.29
C HIS A 55 -2.57 1.52 -2.38
N VAL A 56 -2.41 2.34 -3.42
CA VAL A 56 -1.39 2.17 -4.45
C VAL A 56 -0.69 3.50 -4.74
N HIS A 57 0.47 3.46 -5.38
CA HIS A 57 1.26 4.62 -5.81
C HIS A 57 1.59 4.51 -7.30
N ALA A 58 0.70 5.04 -8.15
CA ALA A 58 0.80 4.91 -9.60
C ALA A 58 1.02 6.28 -10.27
N PHE A 59 2.26 6.55 -10.65
CA PHE A 59 2.70 7.82 -11.25
C PHE A 59 3.10 7.69 -12.73
N LYS A 60 2.59 6.64 -13.38
CA LYS A 60 2.83 6.37 -14.80
C LYS A 60 1.55 5.84 -15.44
N SER A 61 1.18 6.39 -16.59
CA SER A 61 0.03 5.92 -17.37
C SER A 61 0.46 4.89 -18.39
N ASP A 62 -0.21 3.73 -18.39
CA ASP A 62 -0.03 2.69 -19.39
C ASP A 62 -1.36 1.96 -19.62
N PRO A 63 -1.83 1.79 -20.87
CA PRO A 63 -3.09 1.11 -21.18
C PRO A 63 -3.18 -0.31 -20.61
N ALA A 64 -2.05 -1.01 -20.46
CA ALA A 64 -2.03 -2.36 -19.92
C ALA A 64 -2.49 -2.44 -18.45
N PHE A 65 -2.34 -1.36 -17.67
CA PHE A 65 -2.91 -1.26 -16.32
C PHE A 65 -4.42 -1.07 -16.34
N ALA A 66 -4.96 -0.23 -17.24
CA ALA A 66 -6.40 -0.11 -17.42
C ALA A 66 -7.02 -1.47 -17.82
N ASP A 67 -6.37 -2.21 -18.72
CA ASP A 67 -6.78 -3.55 -19.10
C ASP A 67 -6.72 -4.55 -17.94
N LEU A 68 -5.69 -4.46 -17.08
CA LEU A 68 -5.59 -5.30 -15.87
C LEU A 68 -6.74 -5.01 -14.92
N MET A 69 -6.98 -3.74 -14.59
CA MET A 69 -8.06 -3.32 -13.69
C MET A 69 -9.42 -3.74 -14.23
N ALA A 70 -9.68 -3.57 -15.53
CA ALA A 70 -10.93 -3.99 -16.15
C ALA A 70 -11.14 -5.52 -16.06
N ARG A 71 -10.09 -6.33 -16.35
CA ARG A 71 -10.17 -7.80 -16.24
C ARG A 71 -10.42 -8.27 -14.81
N LEU A 72 -9.81 -7.62 -13.83
CA LEU A 72 -9.97 -7.96 -12.41
C LEU A 72 -11.18 -7.26 -11.77
N ARG A 73 -11.91 -6.42 -12.52
CA ARG A 73 -12.96 -5.54 -11.98
C ARG A 73 -12.47 -4.73 -10.78
N LEU A 74 -11.18 -4.46 -10.77
CA LEU A 74 -10.44 -3.81 -9.70
C LEU A 74 -10.62 -2.30 -9.76
N HIS A 75 -10.89 -1.70 -8.62
CA HIS A 75 -10.75 -0.27 -8.40
C HIS A 75 -9.55 0.00 -7.49
N VAL A 76 -8.91 1.16 -7.66
CA VAL A 76 -7.76 1.54 -6.84
C VAL A 76 -7.87 2.97 -6.32
N LEU A 77 -7.34 3.21 -5.13
CA LEU A 77 -7.06 4.54 -4.61
C LEU A 77 -5.58 4.85 -4.85
N ASP A 78 -5.32 5.73 -5.80
CA ASP A 78 -3.97 6.19 -6.11
C ASP A 78 -3.57 7.33 -5.16
N ILE A 79 -2.48 7.16 -4.43
CA ILE A 79 -2.11 8.01 -3.29
C ILE A 79 -0.89 8.86 -3.59
N CYS A 80 -1.04 10.18 -3.50
CA CYS A 80 0.06 11.13 -3.51
C CYS A 80 0.73 11.25 -2.14
N VAL A 81 2.05 11.49 -2.14
CA VAL A 81 2.88 11.65 -0.94
C VAL A 81 3.72 12.92 -1.02
N ALA A 82 3.68 13.75 -0.01
CA ALA A 82 4.58 14.90 0.10
C ALA A 82 5.90 14.47 0.78
N ASP A 83 6.93 14.20 -0.01
CA ASP A 83 8.28 13.81 0.44
C ASP A 83 9.31 14.92 0.20
N THR A 84 10.10 15.29 1.23
CA THR A 84 11.21 16.26 1.08
C THR A 84 12.28 15.83 0.11
N ARG A 85 12.51 14.54 0.01
CA ARG A 85 13.54 13.98 -0.89
C ARG A 85 13.12 13.99 -2.35
N ARG A 86 11.85 14.28 -2.60
CA ARG A 86 11.27 14.31 -3.94
C ARG A 86 11.54 13.02 -4.71
N SER A 87 11.45 11.88 -4.01
CA SER A 87 11.68 10.55 -4.62
C SER A 87 10.80 10.34 -5.84
N PHE A 88 9.61 10.96 -5.83
CA PHE A 88 8.63 10.92 -6.92
C PHE A 88 8.58 12.22 -7.75
N GLY A 89 9.38 13.22 -7.42
CA GLY A 89 9.36 14.57 -7.99
C GLY A 89 8.95 15.63 -6.98
N ASP A 90 8.66 16.85 -7.43
CA ASP A 90 7.94 17.82 -6.59
C ASP A 90 6.45 17.45 -6.54
N LEU A 91 5.74 17.92 -5.52
CA LEU A 91 4.34 17.56 -5.28
C LEU A 91 3.43 17.85 -6.49
N ALA A 92 3.64 18.96 -7.19
CA ALA A 92 2.82 19.30 -8.36
C ALA A 92 3.06 18.32 -9.51
N THR A 93 4.31 17.90 -9.74
CA THR A 93 4.67 16.91 -10.75
C THR A 93 4.11 15.54 -10.41
N GLU A 94 4.18 15.13 -9.14
CA GLU A 94 3.62 13.87 -8.66
C GLU A 94 2.09 13.85 -8.84
N THR A 95 1.41 14.90 -8.36
CA THR A 95 -0.05 15.03 -8.52
C THR A 95 -0.47 14.96 -9.98
N ALA A 96 0.22 15.68 -10.88
CA ALA A 96 -0.09 15.64 -12.30
C ALA A 96 0.09 14.25 -12.94
N ARG A 97 1.04 13.46 -12.46
CA ARG A 97 1.24 12.07 -12.91
C ARG A 97 0.15 11.14 -12.40
N ALA A 98 -0.19 11.26 -11.12
CA ALA A 98 -1.29 10.51 -10.51
C ALA A 98 -2.64 10.83 -11.21
N GLU A 99 -2.92 12.10 -11.48
CA GLU A 99 -4.09 12.52 -12.28
C GLU A 99 -4.08 11.89 -13.68
N GLY A 100 -2.92 11.84 -14.33
CA GLY A 100 -2.73 11.15 -15.60
C GLY A 100 -3.06 9.66 -15.54
N PHE A 101 -2.62 8.97 -14.49
CA PHE A 101 -2.98 7.57 -14.25
C PHE A 101 -4.48 7.41 -14.00
N VAL A 102 -5.07 8.22 -13.12
CA VAL A 102 -6.52 8.20 -12.84
C VAL A 102 -7.33 8.42 -14.11
N GLN A 103 -6.95 9.40 -14.94
CA GLN A 103 -7.60 9.65 -16.21
C GLN A 103 -7.50 8.46 -17.19
N ALA A 104 -6.32 7.85 -17.28
CA ALA A 104 -6.08 6.68 -18.15
C ALA A 104 -6.77 5.40 -17.64
N SER A 105 -7.14 5.33 -16.37
CA SER A 105 -7.77 4.16 -15.73
C SER A 105 -9.21 3.89 -16.17
N GLN A 106 -9.81 4.75 -17.00
CA GLN A 106 -11.19 4.60 -17.47
C GLN A 106 -12.24 4.47 -16.33
N GLY A 107 -11.98 5.13 -15.20
CA GLY A 107 -12.88 5.14 -14.05
C GLY A 107 -12.56 4.10 -12.96
N HIS A 108 -11.53 3.28 -13.17
CA HIS A 108 -11.07 2.29 -12.19
C HIS A 108 -10.19 2.87 -11.08
N ALA A 109 -9.65 4.08 -11.23
CA ALA A 109 -8.86 4.73 -10.19
C ALA A 109 -9.53 6.00 -9.66
N ARG A 110 -9.22 6.35 -8.42
CA ARG A 110 -9.54 7.63 -7.76
C ARG A 110 -8.30 8.14 -7.05
N LEU A 111 -8.25 9.48 -6.88
CA LEU A 111 -7.10 10.15 -6.30
C LEU A 111 -7.28 10.37 -4.80
N CYS A 112 -6.27 9.98 -4.01
CA CYS A 112 -6.04 10.45 -2.66
C CYS A 112 -4.99 11.55 -2.73
N VAL A 113 -5.43 12.78 -2.53
CA VAL A 113 -4.58 13.97 -2.60
C VAL A 113 -3.73 14.14 -1.35
N THR A 114 -2.81 15.07 -1.35
CA THR A 114 -2.01 15.44 -0.18
C THR A 114 -1.71 16.94 -0.18
N PHE A 115 -1.08 17.42 0.86
CA PHE A 115 -0.61 18.79 0.98
C PHE A 115 0.85 18.82 1.45
N ASP A 116 1.54 19.95 1.24
CA ASP A 116 2.91 20.13 1.73
C ASP A 116 2.93 20.44 3.23
N PRO A 117 3.26 19.49 4.14
CA PRO A 117 3.28 19.73 5.57
C PRO A 117 4.48 20.59 5.99
N PHE A 118 5.52 20.74 5.16
CA PHE A 118 6.71 21.53 5.50
C PHE A 118 6.43 23.04 5.50
N ALA A 119 5.31 23.45 4.89
CA ALA A 119 4.82 24.82 4.93
C ALA A 119 4.10 25.18 6.25
N PHE A 120 3.97 24.29 7.24
CA PHE A 120 3.11 24.43 8.44
C PHE A 120 3.42 25.65 9.31
N GLN A 121 4.64 26.20 9.26
CA GLN A 121 5.03 27.42 9.98
C GLN A 121 4.65 28.73 9.25
N GLN A 122 4.20 28.66 8.02
CA GLN A 122 3.74 29.83 7.29
C GLN A 122 2.43 30.35 7.88
N LYS A 123 2.31 31.66 7.99
CA LYS A 123 1.17 32.32 8.66
C LYS A 123 -0.20 31.94 8.07
N ASP A 124 -0.24 31.68 6.77
CA ASP A 124 -1.45 31.38 5.99
C ASP A 124 -1.55 29.89 5.60
N PHE A 125 -0.71 29.04 6.17
CA PHE A 125 -0.62 27.61 5.84
C PHE A 125 -2.00 26.92 5.82
N ALA A 126 -2.73 27.00 6.92
CA ALA A 126 -4.03 26.31 7.02
C ALA A 126 -5.03 26.83 5.98
N GLN A 127 -5.09 28.15 5.75
CA GLN A 127 -6.01 28.75 4.78
C GLN A 127 -5.65 28.34 3.35
N THR A 128 -4.36 28.37 3.03
CA THR A 128 -3.85 27.99 1.70
C THR A 128 -4.11 26.50 1.43
N THR A 129 -3.82 25.64 2.40
CA THR A 129 -4.05 24.20 2.30
C THR A 129 -5.54 23.88 2.17
N VAL A 130 -6.41 24.48 2.97
CA VAL A 130 -7.86 24.29 2.86
C VAL A 130 -8.38 24.72 1.48
N LYS A 131 -7.90 25.84 0.95
CA LYS A 131 -8.26 26.28 -0.41
C LYS A 131 -7.80 25.31 -1.49
N GLN A 132 -6.57 24.80 -1.36
CA GLN A 132 -6.02 23.76 -2.25
C GLN A 132 -6.90 22.51 -2.22
N LEU A 133 -7.16 21.96 -1.03
CA LEU A 133 -7.95 20.73 -0.87
C LEU A 133 -9.36 20.84 -1.44
N ARG A 134 -10.04 22.00 -1.25
CA ARG A 134 -11.36 22.25 -1.86
C ARG A 134 -11.32 22.17 -3.38
N GLN A 135 -10.27 22.73 -3.99
CA GLN A 135 -10.09 22.63 -5.44
C GLN A 135 -9.87 21.17 -5.86
N GLU A 136 -8.96 20.44 -5.19
CA GLU A 136 -8.68 19.05 -5.48
C GLU A 136 -9.90 18.14 -5.28
N PHE A 137 -10.75 18.42 -4.29
CA PHE A 137 -12.02 17.70 -4.12
C PHE A 137 -13.02 18.01 -5.26
N THR A 138 -13.03 19.23 -5.76
CA THR A 138 -13.83 19.61 -6.93
C THR A 138 -13.32 18.89 -8.19
N ASP A 139 -12.02 18.69 -8.30
CA ASP A 139 -11.36 18.02 -9.41
C ASP A 139 -11.41 16.48 -9.30
N GLY A 140 -12.01 15.95 -8.24
CA GLY A 140 -12.31 14.52 -8.10
C GLY A 140 -11.53 13.78 -7.02
N GLY A 141 -10.72 14.45 -6.22
CA GLY A 141 -10.06 13.87 -5.03
C GLY A 141 -11.08 13.35 -4.01
N VAL A 142 -10.87 12.12 -3.52
CA VAL A 142 -11.83 11.44 -2.62
C VAL A 142 -11.31 11.28 -1.19
N ALA A 143 -10.01 11.39 -0.98
CA ALA A 143 -9.35 11.27 0.31
C ALA A 143 -8.12 12.18 0.38
N VAL A 144 -7.58 12.37 1.58
CA VAL A 144 -6.36 13.15 1.82
C VAL A 144 -5.34 12.29 2.56
N LYS A 145 -4.10 12.25 2.09
CA LYS A 145 -2.99 11.55 2.72
C LYS A 145 -2.20 12.49 3.64
N ILE A 146 -1.89 12.01 4.84
CA ILE A 146 -0.72 12.46 5.61
C ILE A 146 0.29 11.34 5.70
N TRP A 147 1.58 11.70 5.69
CA TRP A 147 2.66 10.73 5.63
C TRP A 147 3.54 10.78 6.87
N LYS A 148 4.35 9.74 7.06
CA LYS A 148 5.22 9.53 8.22
C LYS A 148 6.23 10.64 8.50
N ASN A 149 6.48 11.54 7.55
CA ASN A 149 7.27 12.74 7.82
C ASN A 149 6.66 13.59 8.96
N ILE A 150 5.33 13.60 9.10
CA ILE A 150 4.66 14.12 10.29
C ILE A 150 4.84 13.09 11.42
N GLY A 151 5.56 13.49 12.45
CA GLY A 151 5.95 12.65 13.58
C GLY A 151 7.38 12.11 13.51
N MET A 152 7.97 11.97 12.31
CA MET A 152 9.30 11.34 12.14
C MET A 152 10.36 12.24 11.48
N GLU A 153 9.98 13.34 10.82
CA GLU A 153 10.92 14.21 10.11
C GLU A 153 10.63 15.69 10.38
N LEU A 154 9.37 16.10 10.29
CA LEU A 154 8.95 17.48 10.40
C LEU A 154 9.27 18.06 11.78
N LYS A 155 9.95 19.22 11.82
CA LYS A 155 10.34 19.89 13.07
C LYS A 155 9.95 21.35 13.07
N THR A 156 9.62 21.84 14.26
CA THR A 156 9.49 23.27 14.56
C THR A 156 10.85 23.95 14.48
N SER A 157 10.87 25.30 14.48
CA SER A 157 12.10 26.09 14.45
C SER A 157 12.99 25.90 15.70
N ASP A 158 12.40 25.46 16.83
CA ASP A 158 13.11 25.10 18.07
C ASP A 158 13.52 23.61 18.11
N GLY A 159 13.32 22.86 17.02
CA GLY A 159 13.80 21.48 16.85
C GLY A 159 12.88 20.39 17.39
N ARG A 160 11.68 20.72 17.89
CA ARG A 160 10.71 19.70 18.32
C ARG A 160 10.05 19.03 17.11
N TYR A 161 9.82 17.74 17.19
CA TYR A 161 9.05 17.03 16.18
C TYR A 161 7.58 17.45 16.17
N VAL A 162 7.04 17.68 14.99
CA VAL A 162 5.63 18.02 14.76
C VAL A 162 4.83 16.73 14.66
N MET A 163 3.84 16.60 15.54
CA MET A 163 3.02 15.40 15.66
C MET A 163 1.72 15.49 14.84
N PRO A 164 1.05 14.38 14.54
CA PRO A 164 -0.20 14.40 13.78
C PRO A 164 -1.33 15.21 14.42
N ASP A 165 -1.30 15.42 15.73
CA ASP A 165 -2.27 16.23 16.49
C ASP A 165 -1.83 17.69 16.68
N ASP A 166 -0.81 18.18 15.95
CA ASP A 166 -0.38 19.57 16.04
C ASP A 166 -1.54 20.51 15.64
N PRO A 167 -1.79 21.58 16.43
CA PRO A 167 -2.88 22.54 16.16
C PRO A 167 -2.84 23.18 14.77
N ALA A 168 -1.68 23.23 14.11
CA ALA A 168 -1.56 23.75 12.75
C ALA A 168 -2.38 22.95 11.73
N PHE A 169 -2.60 21.65 11.97
CA PHE A 169 -3.35 20.78 11.09
C PHE A 169 -4.86 20.73 11.40
N GLU A 170 -5.29 21.19 12.56
CA GLU A 170 -6.69 21.11 13.00
C GLU A 170 -7.70 21.73 12.00
N PRO A 171 -7.46 22.92 11.39
CA PRO A 171 -8.37 23.47 10.38
C PRO A 171 -8.48 22.58 9.13
N ILE A 172 -7.40 21.88 8.79
CA ILE A 172 -7.35 20.95 7.64
C ILE A 172 -8.21 19.73 7.93
N TYR A 173 -8.07 19.12 9.12
CA TYR A 173 -8.86 17.97 9.54
C TYR A 173 -10.37 18.28 9.60
N ARG A 174 -10.73 19.47 10.09
CA ARG A 174 -12.13 19.94 10.08
C ARG A 174 -12.67 20.07 8.66
N GLU A 175 -11.85 20.59 7.74
CA GLU A 175 -12.26 20.72 6.34
C GLU A 175 -12.48 19.37 5.68
N ILE A 176 -11.56 18.42 5.87
CA ILE A 176 -11.70 17.05 5.36
C ILE A 176 -13.01 16.41 5.86
N ALA A 177 -13.31 16.58 7.15
CA ALA A 177 -14.56 16.08 7.73
C ALA A 177 -15.81 16.80 7.19
N PHE A 178 -15.73 18.14 7.00
CA PHE A 178 -16.82 18.96 6.45
C PHE A 178 -17.16 18.57 5.02
N GLU A 179 -16.17 18.34 4.18
CA GLU A 179 -16.31 17.89 2.79
C GLU A 179 -16.66 16.38 2.69
N ASN A 180 -16.93 15.73 3.82
CA ASN A 180 -17.26 14.30 3.88
C ASN A 180 -16.17 13.39 3.27
N LYS A 181 -14.93 13.81 3.33
CA LYS A 181 -13.76 13.09 2.83
C LYS A 181 -13.09 12.28 3.95
N THR A 182 -12.09 11.50 3.60
CA THR A 182 -11.38 10.60 4.51
C THR A 182 -9.92 10.96 4.61
N LEU A 183 -9.36 10.93 5.82
CA LEU A 183 -7.93 11.05 6.06
C LEU A 183 -7.29 9.66 6.00
N VAL A 184 -6.34 9.44 5.09
CA VAL A 184 -5.47 8.26 5.06
C VAL A 184 -4.18 8.62 5.79
N ALA A 185 -3.95 8.01 6.94
CA ALA A 185 -2.90 8.42 7.87
C ALA A 185 -1.80 7.37 8.00
N HIS A 186 -0.64 7.62 7.37
CA HIS A 186 0.60 6.88 7.61
C HIS A 186 1.47 7.70 8.57
N VAL A 187 1.44 7.41 9.86
CA VAL A 187 2.05 8.28 10.89
C VAL A 187 3.27 7.70 11.60
N ALA A 188 3.55 6.41 11.45
CA ALA A 188 4.73 5.77 12.03
C ALA A 188 5.14 4.55 11.18
N GLU A 189 6.41 4.19 11.26
CA GLU A 189 6.97 2.98 10.67
C GLU A 189 6.65 1.73 11.51
N PRO A 190 6.86 0.51 10.98
CA PRO A 190 6.79 -0.72 11.75
C PRO A 190 7.66 -0.73 13.00
N SER A 191 7.32 -1.56 13.98
CA SER A 191 8.04 -1.69 15.24
C SER A 191 9.51 -2.10 15.07
N SER A 192 9.82 -2.86 14.01
CA SER A 192 11.18 -3.21 13.60
C SER A 192 12.07 -1.99 13.35
N CYS A 193 11.48 -0.84 12.98
CA CYS A 193 12.17 0.42 12.77
C CYS A 193 12.97 0.91 14.00
N TRP A 194 12.50 0.62 15.21
CA TRP A 194 13.13 1.00 16.48
C TRP A 194 13.92 -0.13 17.14
N GLN A 195 14.04 -1.28 16.46
CA GLN A 195 14.72 -2.46 17.01
C GLN A 195 16.04 -2.73 16.28
N PRO A 196 16.97 -3.51 16.88
CA PRO A 196 18.16 -3.97 16.18
C PRO A 196 17.83 -4.69 14.87
N PRO A 197 18.73 -4.66 13.87
CA PRO A 197 18.51 -5.33 12.59
C PRO A 197 18.19 -6.82 12.79
N ASN A 198 17.10 -7.27 12.18
CA ASN A 198 16.67 -8.66 12.20
C ASN A 198 16.36 -9.14 10.78
N PRO A 199 17.16 -10.04 10.19
CA PRO A 199 16.92 -10.58 8.83
C PRO A 199 15.56 -11.28 8.66
N ASP A 200 14.96 -11.77 9.75
CA ASP A 200 13.65 -12.43 9.72
C ASP A 200 12.49 -11.42 9.70
N SER A 201 12.76 -10.13 9.97
CA SER A 201 11.75 -9.07 9.87
C SER A 201 11.28 -8.90 8.42
N PRO A 202 9.98 -8.67 8.16
CA PRO A 202 9.50 -8.28 6.84
C PRO A 202 10.21 -7.05 6.27
N ASP A 203 10.57 -6.08 7.10
CA ASP A 203 11.12 -4.78 6.67
C ASP A 203 12.66 -4.72 6.66
N TYR A 204 13.36 -5.84 6.84
CA TYR A 204 14.83 -5.83 6.97
C TYR A 204 15.53 -5.16 5.78
N ASP A 205 15.16 -5.55 4.57
CA ASP A 205 15.77 -5.01 3.34
C ASP A 205 15.37 -3.54 3.14
N TYR A 206 14.11 -3.17 3.46
CA TYR A 206 13.65 -1.79 3.38
C TYR A 206 14.51 -0.84 4.22
N TYR A 207 14.79 -1.13 5.50
CA TYR A 207 15.62 -0.26 6.34
C TYR A 207 17.08 -0.28 5.98
N LYS A 208 17.58 -1.36 5.40
CA LYS A 208 18.93 -1.42 4.84
C LYS A 208 19.12 -0.45 3.67
N GLU A 209 18.10 -0.32 2.82
CA GLU A 209 18.07 0.58 1.67
C GLU A 209 17.67 2.01 2.05
N ASN A 210 16.93 2.18 3.15
CA ASN A 210 16.38 3.44 3.63
C ASN A 210 16.81 3.77 5.06
N PRO A 211 18.12 3.89 5.34
CA PRO A 211 18.64 4.09 6.70
C PRO A 211 18.14 5.38 7.38
N GLN A 212 17.71 6.38 6.62
CA GLN A 212 17.12 7.62 7.13
C GLN A 212 15.76 7.39 7.83
N TRP A 213 15.05 6.32 7.49
CA TRP A 213 13.81 5.91 8.15
C TRP A 213 14.03 4.86 9.23
N TYR A 214 15.27 4.41 9.45
CA TYR A 214 15.58 3.41 10.45
C TYR A 214 15.90 4.06 11.80
N MET A 215 14.87 4.25 12.62
CA MET A 215 14.95 5.01 13.88
C MET A 215 15.89 4.39 14.93
N TYR A 216 16.18 3.11 14.82
CA TYR A 216 17.22 2.47 15.65
C TYR A 216 18.58 3.17 15.51
N LEU A 217 18.89 3.75 14.35
CA LEU A 217 20.11 4.53 14.10
C LEU A 217 20.00 5.99 14.56
N HIS A 218 18.80 6.43 14.96
CA HIS A 218 18.47 7.82 15.27
C HIS A 218 17.79 7.95 16.64
N PRO A 219 18.52 7.77 17.77
CA PRO A 219 17.94 7.68 19.12
C PRO A 219 17.23 8.95 19.59
N ASP A 220 17.47 10.09 18.93
CA ASP A 220 16.83 11.38 19.24
C ASP A 220 15.43 11.51 18.63
N HIS A 221 15.01 10.54 17.78
CA HIS A 221 13.67 10.55 17.20
C HIS A 221 12.62 10.11 18.23
N PRO A 222 11.37 10.58 18.09
CA PRO A 222 10.28 10.12 18.94
C PRO A 222 10.12 8.60 18.88
N ARG A 223 9.77 8.00 20.01
CA ARG A 223 9.41 6.59 20.03
C ARG A 223 8.05 6.38 19.34
N LYS A 224 7.85 5.20 18.79
CA LYS A 224 6.62 4.81 18.09
C LYS A 224 5.36 5.12 18.92
N GLU A 225 5.39 4.80 20.22
CA GLU A 225 4.25 4.99 21.11
C GLU A 225 3.84 6.46 21.25
N VAL A 226 4.81 7.38 21.17
CA VAL A 226 4.54 8.83 21.23
C VAL A 226 3.80 9.27 19.97
N ILE A 227 4.22 8.80 18.80
CA ILE A 227 3.59 9.15 17.53
C ILE A 227 2.17 8.55 17.47
N LEU A 228 2.00 7.29 17.89
CA LEU A 228 0.70 6.64 17.93
C LEU A 228 -0.25 7.29 18.94
N ALA A 229 0.26 7.77 20.09
CA ALA A 229 -0.55 8.51 21.05
C ALA A 229 -1.06 9.84 20.48
N ALA A 230 -0.24 10.56 19.71
CA ALA A 230 -0.65 11.77 19.00
C ALA A 230 -1.72 11.46 17.92
N ARG A 231 -1.60 10.36 17.18
CA ARG A 231 -2.68 9.92 16.28
C ARG A 231 -3.96 9.59 17.06
N ASP A 232 -3.85 8.88 18.18
CA ASP A 232 -5.01 8.53 19.00
C ASP A 232 -5.68 9.79 19.56
N HIS A 233 -4.92 10.85 19.89
CA HIS A 233 -5.43 12.15 20.28
C HIS A 233 -6.15 12.87 19.11
N LEU A 234 -5.56 12.87 17.91
CA LEU A 234 -6.22 13.37 16.69
C LEU A 234 -7.60 12.72 16.49
N LEU A 235 -7.69 11.38 16.65
CA LEU A 235 -8.95 10.65 16.53
C LEU A 235 -10.00 11.10 17.55
N ALA A 236 -9.58 11.33 18.80
CA ALA A 236 -10.45 11.78 19.89
C ALA A 236 -10.99 13.18 19.68
N GLU A 237 -10.13 14.11 19.24
CA GLU A 237 -10.50 15.51 19.01
C GLU A 237 -11.35 15.70 17.73
N ASN A 238 -11.28 14.75 16.79
CA ASN A 238 -11.98 14.83 15.50
C ASN A 238 -12.98 13.67 15.28
N PRO A 239 -14.01 13.49 16.13
CA PRO A 239 -14.89 12.33 16.09
C PRO A 239 -15.75 12.22 14.81
N LYS A 240 -15.85 13.29 14.01
CA LYS A 240 -16.56 13.31 12.73
C LYS A 240 -15.65 13.03 11.53
N LEU A 241 -14.35 13.07 11.72
CA LEU A 241 -13.36 12.77 10.68
C LEU A 241 -13.22 11.25 10.55
N ARG A 242 -13.48 10.68 9.38
CA ARG A 242 -13.10 9.31 9.08
C ARG A 242 -11.59 9.23 8.88
N VAL A 243 -10.94 8.31 9.59
CA VAL A 243 -9.51 8.09 9.46
C VAL A 243 -9.26 6.62 9.11
N VAL A 244 -8.55 6.38 8.01
CA VAL A 244 -7.99 5.09 7.68
C VAL A 244 -6.51 5.12 8.03
N GLY A 245 -6.12 4.38 9.05
CA GLY A 245 -4.72 4.21 9.42
C GLY A 245 -4.04 3.29 8.41
N ALA A 246 -3.17 3.87 7.57
CA ALA A 246 -2.40 3.11 6.62
C ALA A 246 -1.50 2.06 7.30
N HIS A 247 -1.25 0.94 6.61
CA HIS A 247 -0.30 -0.08 7.08
C HIS A 247 -0.70 -0.69 8.44
N LEU A 248 -1.96 -1.13 8.57
CA LEU A 248 -2.55 -1.60 9.85
C LEU A 248 -2.50 -0.53 10.95
N GLY A 249 -2.52 0.76 10.56
CA GLY A 249 -2.38 1.88 11.46
C GLY A 249 -1.05 1.90 12.21
N SER A 250 -0.02 1.33 11.62
CA SER A 250 1.32 1.13 12.21
C SER A 250 1.29 0.30 13.51
N MET A 251 0.35 -0.64 13.64
CA MET A 251 0.22 -1.59 14.75
C MET A 251 0.35 -3.05 14.27
N GLU A 252 1.18 -3.25 13.29
CA GLU A 252 1.35 -4.44 12.46
C GLU A 252 1.71 -5.73 13.24
N THR A 253 2.36 -5.60 14.38
CA THR A 253 2.87 -6.75 15.14
C THR A 253 1.82 -7.45 16.00
N ASP A 254 0.71 -6.77 16.29
CA ASP A 254 -0.32 -7.31 17.19
C ASP A 254 -1.71 -6.76 16.84
N VAL A 255 -2.56 -7.61 16.27
CA VAL A 255 -3.95 -7.24 15.93
C VAL A 255 -4.80 -6.86 17.16
N ASP A 256 -4.43 -7.27 18.39
CA ASP A 256 -5.14 -6.85 19.60
C ASP A 256 -4.93 -5.36 19.89
N GLU A 257 -3.80 -4.78 19.50
CA GLU A 257 -3.57 -3.34 19.61
C GLU A 257 -4.47 -2.55 18.65
N ILE A 258 -4.74 -3.09 17.46
CA ILE A 258 -5.70 -2.52 16.51
C ILE A 258 -7.12 -2.62 17.10
N ALA A 259 -7.49 -3.79 17.64
CA ALA A 259 -8.77 -4.04 18.26
C ALA A 259 -9.09 -3.03 19.37
N LYS A 260 -8.12 -2.72 20.25
CA LYS A 260 -8.28 -1.71 21.31
C LYS A 260 -8.64 -0.33 20.76
N ARG A 261 -8.06 0.06 19.60
CA ARG A 261 -8.36 1.34 18.95
C ARG A 261 -9.73 1.31 18.29
N PHE A 262 -10.11 0.21 17.67
CA PHE A 262 -11.46 0.04 17.11
C PHE A 262 -12.54 0.13 18.18
N ASP A 263 -12.35 -0.50 19.35
CA ASP A 263 -13.30 -0.43 20.45
C ASP A 263 -13.41 1.00 21.04
N ARG A 264 -12.34 1.80 20.94
CA ARG A 264 -12.30 3.16 21.50
C ARG A 264 -12.71 4.25 20.50
N TYR A 265 -12.36 4.11 19.22
CA TYR A 265 -12.52 5.16 18.23
C TYR A 265 -13.42 4.70 17.08
N PRO A 266 -14.72 5.07 17.08
CA PRO A 266 -15.66 4.66 16.04
C PRO A 266 -15.30 5.25 14.64
N ASN A 267 -14.54 6.30 14.59
CA ASN A 267 -14.09 7.01 13.39
C ASN A 267 -12.75 6.49 12.81
N PHE A 268 -12.28 5.33 13.28
CA PHE A 268 -10.99 4.75 12.86
C PHE A 268 -11.16 3.39 12.19
N ALA A 269 -10.55 3.22 11.05
CA ALA A 269 -10.34 1.96 10.33
C ALA A 269 -8.87 1.82 9.95
N VAL A 270 -8.46 0.68 9.40
CA VAL A 270 -7.09 0.47 8.89
C VAL A 270 -7.12 -0.18 7.50
N ASP A 271 -6.08 0.04 6.71
CA ASP A 271 -5.80 -0.76 5.52
C ASP A 271 -4.71 -1.82 5.79
N THR A 272 -4.60 -2.80 4.89
CA THR A 272 -3.62 -3.90 4.96
C THR A 272 -2.31 -3.60 4.23
N ALA A 273 -2.18 -2.42 3.63
CA ALA A 273 -1.10 -2.05 2.73
C ALA A 273 0.29 -2.37 3.28
N ALA A 274 1.10 -3.06 2.50
CA ALA A 274 2.45 -3.53 2.86
C ALA A 274 2.55 -4.28 4.20
N ARG A 275 1.44 -4.82 4.73
CA ARG A 275 1.43 -5.50 6.04
C ARG A 275 0.76 -6.87 6.02
N MET A 276 0.47 -7.41 4.85
CA MET A 276 -0.10 -8.76 4.73
C MET A 276 0.83 -9.80 5.35
N GLU A 277 2.13 -9.67 5.18
CA GLU A 277 3.15 -10.54 5.76
C GLU A 277 3.13 -10.51 7.30
N TYR A 278 2.82 -9.38 7.90
CA TYR A 278 2.67 -9.26 9.35
C TYR A 278 1.43 -9.98 9.87
N LEU A 279 0.35 -10.02 9.10
CA LEU A 279 -0.81 -10.86 9.42
C LEU A 279 -0.45 -12.36 9.28
N MET A 280 0.32 -12.72 8.26
CA MET A 280 0.74 -14.11 8.00
C MET A 280 1.59 -14.70 9.13
N ILE A 281 2.43 -13.90 9.79
CA ILE A 281 3.36 -14.38 10.83
C ILE A 281 2.79 -14.35 12.26
N GLN A 282 1.60 -13.79 12.47
CA GLN A 282 0.88 -13.87 13.74
C GLN A 282 0.11 -15.19 13.85
N PRO A 283 -0.31 -15.61 15.07
CA PRO A 283 -1.11 -16.82 15.22
C PRO A 283 -2.39 -16.78 14.38
N ARG A 284 -2.56 -17.77 13.49
CA ARG A 284 -3.65 -17.85 12.50
C ARG A 284 -5.03 -17.56 13.10
N GLU A 285 -5.40 -18.28 14.14
CA GLU A 285 -6.72 -18.13 14.76
C GLU A 285 -6.94 -16.73 15.37
N LYS A 286 -5.90 -16.11 15.88
CA LYS A 286 -5.95 -14.74 16.40
C LYS A 286 -6.30 -13.75 15.29
N VAL A 287 -5.58 -13.83 14.17
CA VAL A 287 -5.81 -12.96 13.01
C VAL A 287 -7.18 -13.22 12.39
N ARG A 288 -7.55 -14.50 12.21
CA ARG A 288 -8.86 -14.89 11.68
C ARG A 288 -10.01 -14.32 12.52
N ASN A 289 -9.96 -14.51 13.84
CA ASN A 289 -10.99 -14.03 14.75
C ASN A 289 -11.05 -12.50 14.79
N PHE A 290 -9.90 -11.81 14.72
CA PHE A 290 -9.83 -10.36 14.61
C PHE A 290 -10.54 -9.86 13.33
N LEU A 291 -10.21 -10.42 12.17
CA LEU A 291 -10.79 -10.01 10.89
C LEU A 291 -12.31 -10.29 10.83
N ILE A 292 -12.78 -11.39 11.41
CA ILE A 292 -14.21 -11.69 11.51
C ILE A 292 -14.93 -10.71 12.46
N LYS A 293 -14.36 -10.43 13.64
CA LYS A 293 -14.96 -9.54 14.63
C LYS A 293 -15.04 -8.10 14.15
N TYR A 294 -14.00 -7.63 13.50
CA TYR A 294 -13.87 -6.24 13.04
C TYR A 294 -13.95 -6.10 11.51
N GLN A 295 -14.73 -6.98 10.90
CA GLN A 295 -14.85 -7.11 9.44
C GLN A 295 -15.28 -5.83 8.71
N ASP A 296 -15.83 -4.85 9.40
CA ASP A 296 -16.29 -3.55 8.90
C ASP A 296 -15.26 -2.42 9.06
N ARG A 297 -14.06 -2.75 9.57
CA ARG A 297 -13.02 -1.76 9.95
C ARG A 297 -11.65 -2.02 9.30
N VAL A 298 -11.53 -3.07 8.48
CA VAL A 298 -10.31 -3.40 7.76
C VAL A 298 -10.56 -3.30 6.27
N LEU A 299 -9.78 -2.47 5.58
CA LEU A 299 -9.83 -2.25 4.15
C LEU A 299 -8.68 -3.01 3.48
N TYR A 300 -8.90 -3.56 2.31
CA TYR A 300 -7.83 -4.12 1.51
C TYR A 300 -6.99 -3.01 0.90
N GLY A 301 -5.69 -3.12 1.00
CA GLY A 301 -4.69 -2.25 0.39
C GLY A 301 -3.38 -2.99 0.23
N THR A 302 -2.61 -2.69 -0.80
CA THR A 302 -1.37 -3.41 -1.13
C THR A 302 -0.10 -2.61 -0.91
N ASP A 303 -0.11 -1.31 -1.14
CA ASP A 303 1.05 -0.42 -1.26
C ASP A 303 1.88 -0.69 -2.54
N LEU A 304 1.23 -1.25 -3.56
CA LEU A 304 1.88 -1.49 -4.85
C LEU A 304 2.21 -0.19 -5.56
N GLU A 305 3.35 -0.20 -6.23
CA GLU A 305 3.86 0.95 -6.96
C GLU A 305 3.76 0.72 -8.47
N PHE A 306 3.67 1.80 -9.24
CA PHE A 306 3.90 1.84 -10.67
C PHE A 306 4.59 3.15 -11.03
N LEU A 307 5.90 3.15 -10.90
CA LEU A 307 6.74 4.34 -11.03
C LEU A 307 7.26 4.53 -12.45
N ASN A 308 7.73 5.75 -12.76
CA ASN A 308 8.21 6.08 -14.10
C ASN A 308 9.41 5.26 -14.58
N ASN A 309 10.24 4.77 -13.66
CA ASN A 309 11.41 3.95 -13.93
C ASN A 309 11.12 2.44 -13.96
N GLU A 310 9.90 2.02 -13.67
CA GLU A 310 9.52 0.62 -13.72
C GLU A 310 9.12 0.18 -15.13
N ALA A 311 9.50 -1.05 -15.46
CA ALA A 311 9.02 -1.67 -16.68
C ALA A 311 7.60 -2.21 -16.49
N THR A 312 6.71 -1.89 -17.43
CA THR A 312 5.28 -2.24 -17.34
C THR A 312 5.02 -3.75 -17.16
N PRO A 313 5.70 -4.67 -17.87
CA PRO A 313 5.46 -6.11 -17.71
C PRO A 313 5.77 -6.62 -16.30
N GLU A 314 6.87 -6.14 -15.70
CA GLU A 314 7.30 -6.50 -14.34
C GLU A 314 6.28 -6.00 -13.31
N ALA A 315 5.91 -4.73 -13.36
CA ALA A 315 4.92 -4.16 -12.47
C ALA A 315 3.56 -4.87 -12.58
N LEU A 316 3.08 -5.18 -13.80
CA LEU A 316 1.85 -5.95 -14.01
C LEU A 316 1.93 -7.36 -13.43
N LYS A 317 3.11 -7.98 -13.48
CA LYS A 317 3.34 -9.28 -12.86
C LYS A 317 3.26 -9.18 -11.35
N ASP A 318 3.94 -8.21 -10.76
CA ASP A 318 3.97 -8.02 -9.31
C ASP A 318 2.58 -7.72 -8.75
N TRP A 319 1.78 -6.91 -9.45
CA TRP A 319 0.40 -6.65 -9.07
C TRP A 319 -0.44 -7.92 -9.07
N ARG A 320 -0.38 -8.73 -10.14
CA ARG A 320 -1.13 -10.00 -10.23
C ARG A 320 -0.71 -11.00 -9.16
N ASP A 321 0.60 -11.14 -8.96
CA ASP A 321 1.15 -12.10 -7.99
C ASP A 321 0.77 -11.70 -6.55
N THR A 322 0.77 -10.41 -6.24
CA THR A 322 0.35 -9.88 -4.96
C THR A 322 -1.14 -10.13 -4.71
N TYR A 323 -2.02 -9.82 -5.67
CA TYR A 323 -3.45 -10.09 -5.52
C TYR A 323 -3.76 -11.58 -5.37
N ALA A 324 -3.08 -12.45 -6.13
CA ALA A 324 -3.26 -13.90 -6.03
C ALA A 324 -2.77 -14.43 -4.66
N ARG A 325 -1.61 -13.98 -4.18
CA ARG A 325 -1.06 -14.35 -2.87
C ARG A 325 -2.00 -13.92 -1.74
N ASP A 326 -2.44 -12.67 -1.75
CA ASP A 326 -3.28 -12.10 -0.70
C ASP A 326 -4.67 -12.75 -0.69
N TRP A 327 -5.23 -13.01 -1.87
CA TRP A 327 -6.45 -13.79 -2.00
C TRP A 327 -6.29 -15.19 -1.40
N LYS A 328 -5.23 -15.90 -1.78
CA LYS A 328 -4.95 -17.23 -1.25
C LYS A 328 -4.85 -17.25 0.27
N PHE A 329 -4.16 -16.26 0.86
CA PHE A 329 -4.04 -16.16 2.30
C PHE A 329 -5.37 -15.86 3.01
N LEU A 330 -6.15 -14.92 2.49
CA LEU A 330 -7.40 -14.51 3.15
C LEU A 330 -8.56 -15.47 2.90
N ALA A 331 -8.67 -16.01 1.67
CA ALA A 331 -9.88 -16.69 1.19
C ALA A 331 -9.82 -18.22 1.22
N THR A 332 -8.65 -18.81 1.45
CA THR A 332 -8.48 -20.28 1.41
C THR A 332 -7.77 -20.80 2.66
N ASP A 333 -7.82 -22.12 2.86
CA ASP A 333 -7.03 -22.84 3.88
C ASP A 333 -5.69 -23.39 3.31
N GLN A 334 -5.36 -23.05 2.07
CA GLN A 334 -4.14 -23.53 1.41
C GLN A 334 -2.89 -23.01 2.11
N VAL A 335 -1.82 -23.79 1.97
CA VAL A 335 -0.51 -23.42 2.52
C VAL A 335 0.23 -22.50 1.55
N LEU A 336 0.73 -21.39 2.05
CA LEU A 336 1.63 -20.47 1.36
C LEU A 336 3.05 -20.60 1.93
N GLN A 337 4.04 -20.35 1.09
CA GLN A 337 5.42 -20.23 1.54
C GLN A 337 5.77 -18.76 1.73
N TYR A 338 6.17 -18.38 2.96
CA TYR A 338 6.72 -17.06 3.24
C TYR A 338 8.07 -17.17 3.95
N LYS A 339 9.14 -16.75 3.29
CA LYS A 339 10.52 -16.99 3.72
C LYS A 339 10.72 -18.48 4.05
N SER A 340 11.21 -18.83 5.22
CA SER A 340 11.41 -20.22 5.68
C SER A 340 10.16 -20.86 6.33
N ARG A 341 9.00 -20.16 6.32
CA ARG A 341 7.79 -20.59 7.03
C ARG A 341 6.73 -21.08 6.06
N GLN A 342 5.99 -22.10 6.47
CA GLN A 342 4.73 -22.49 5.85
C GLN A 342 3.59 -21.79 6.61
N ILE A 343 2.76 -21.08 5.88
CA ILE A 343 1.65 -20.28 6.40
C ILE A 343 0.35 -20.87 5.88
N GLU A 344 -0.52 -21.32 6.75
CA GLU A 344 -1.87 -21.74 6.41
C GLU A 344 -2.77 -20.50 6.19
N GLY A 345 -3.54 -20.50 5.12
CA GLY A 345 -4.47 -19.41 4.83
C GLY A 345 -5.60 -19.34 5.86
N LEU A 346 -6.29 -18.20 5.90
CA LEU A 346 -7.26 -17.89 6.95
C LEU A 346 -8.64 -18.48 6.71
N ASP A 347 -8.98 -18.88 5.48
CA ASP A 347 -10.29 -19.39 5.10
C ASP A 347 -11.44 -18.51 5.66
N LEU A 348 -11.38 -17.21 5.32
CA LEU A 348 -12.39 -16.26 5.77
C LEU A 348 -13.72 -16.49 5.05
N PRO A 349 -14.86 -16.38 5.75
CA PRO A 349 -16.17 -16.46 5.12
C PRO A 349 -16.36 -15.40 4.02
N GLU A 350 -17.04 -15.75 2.93
CA GLU A 350 -17.30 -14.85 1.81
C GLU A 350 -17.89 -13.47 2.22
N PRO A 351 -18.84 -13.36 3.17
CA PRO A 351 -19.33 -12.05 3.61
C PRO A 351 -18.24 -11.19 4.25
N VAL A 352 -17.25 -11.78 4.92
CA VAL A 352 -16.09 -11.08 5.51
C VAL A 352 -15.14 -10.62 4.41
N LEU A 353 -14.85 -11.50 3.44
CA LEU A 353 -14.03 -11.16 2.27
C LEU A 353 -14.65 -10.00 1.48
N ARG A 354 -15.97 -10.04 1.23
CA ARG A 354 -16.67 -8.96 0.53
C ARG A 354 -16.53 -7.63 1.26
N ARG A 355 -16.63 -7.61 2.59
CA ARG A 355 -16.41 -6.40 3.38
C ARG A 355 -14.99 -5.88 3.23
N ILE A 356 -13.99 -6.74 3.42
CA ILE A 356 -12.57 -6.36 3.36
C ILE A 356 -12.18 -5.87 1.97
N TYR A 357 -12.60 -6.58 0.92
CA TYR A 357 -12.20 -6.27 -0.45
C TYR A 357 -13.03 -5.18 -1.13
N HIS A 358 -14.26 -4.92 -0.68
CA HIS A 358 -15.15 -3.98 -1.38
C HIS A 358 -15.92 -3.04 -0.45
N ASP A 359 -16.80 -3.58 0.41
CA ASP A 359 -17.84 -2.79 1.07
C ASP A 359 -17.24 -1.74 2.02
N ASN A 360 -16.16 -2.08 2.73
CA ASN A 360 -15.49 -1.15 3.63
C ASN A 360 -14.87 0.03 2.88
N ALA A 361 -14.28 -0.21 1.73
CA ALA A 361 -13.71 0.88 0.93
C ALA A 361 -14.79 1.88 0.51
N THR A 362 -15.96 1.41 0.08
CA THR A 362 -17.08 2.29 -0.31
C THR A 362 -17.67 3.06 0.87
N HIS A 363 -17.68 2.47 2.06
CA HIS A 363 -18.15 3.10 3.30
C HIS A 363 -17.15 4.12 3.85
N TRP A 364 -15.88 3.71 3.96
CA TRP A 364 -14.83 4.51 4.59
C TRP A 364 -14.27 5.58 3.66
N ILE A 365 -14.33 5.41 2.33
CA ILE A 365 -13.81 6.36 1.34
C ILE A 365 -14.92 6.72 0.34
N PRO A 366 -15.88 7.58 0.74
CA PRO A 366 -16.97 7.98 -0.14
C PRO A 366 -16.49 8.56 -1.47
N GLY A 367 -17.01 8.03 -2.56
CA GLY A 367 -16.64 8.45 -3.93
C GLY A 367 -15.53 7.61 -4.57
N ILE A 368 -14.99 6.60 -3.87
CA ILE A 368 -13.96 5.71 -4.43
C ILE A 368 -14.48 4.91 -5.65
N VAL A 369 -15.75 4.56 -5.65
CA VAL A 369 -16.45 4.01 -6.83
C VAL A 369 -17.46 5.05 -7.33
N ALA A 370 -17.57 5.20 -8.63
CA ALA A 370 -18.58 6.08 -9.20
C ALA A 370 -19.98 5.57 -8.83
N THR A 371 -20.80 6.42 -8.23
CA THR A 371 -22.22 6.10 -8.08
C THR A 371 -22.84 6.02 -9.47
N SER A 372 -23.39 4.86 -9.83
CA SER A 372 -24.23 4.73 -11.01
C SER A 372 -25.37 5.76 -10.90
N LYS A 373 -25.38 6.73 -11.82
CA LYS A 373 -26.50 7.67 -11.93
C LYS A 373 -27.70 7.00 -12.56
#